data_d3e6061c0f540cecb2fc1212cb9a7b64
#
_entry.id   d3e6061c0f540cecb2fc1212cb9a7b64
#
_cell.length_a   1.000
_cell.length_b   1.000
_cell.length_c   1.000
_cell.angle_alpha   90.00
_cell.angle_beta   90.00
_cell.angle_gamma   90.00
#
_symmetry.space_group_name_H-M   'P 1'
#
loop_
_entity.id
_entity.type
_entity.pdbx_description
1 polymer ?
#
loop_
_entity_poly.entity_id
_entity_poly.type
_entity_poly.pdbx_seq_one_letter_code
_entity_poly.pdbx_strand_id
1 'polypeptide(L)'
;MPRHSFIQMSKLPNVKGRISYITSHARQENLYATYRTADSTFWSNLARESQQEFQRSGTEGKCIEARELIIALPEIYTQYEPQQVLTDFTEEFRRRYGVECVSALHHNKRKTNYHIHLIFSERRLLPEPDVKVASRSVFFDETGKRVRTKKEITGEDGQIRKGCTVIKKGEVYESHLFTAKDTRFKGEPFLREIKEVYTELINRHISDPEQHLKVFDKNSVYLPTKKIGKNNPKEDEIKADNAARQEWNRTADMALLSGISEAKILEVKRTEIHEKTSQSIKNKGWLPNLFRSIVSKAKDFLQSLIREHDMPPKPVLEIDMAEFRTMQKLMIKAQDKAKEIRHLQDTVLPKLKQQRADTK
;
A
#
# COMPACT_ATOMS: atom_id res chain seq x y z
N MET A 1 17.78 -3.52 5.66
CA MET A 1 16.55 -4.28 5.31
C MET A 1 15.86 -3.62 4.15
N PRO A 2 15.52 -4.33 3.09
CA PRO A 2 14.79 -3.73 1.98
C PRO A 2 13.44 -3.23 2.48
N ARG A 3 13.22 -1.91 2.39
CA ARG A 3 11.95 -1.29 2.71
C ARG A 3 11.01 -1.44 1.51
N HIS A 4 9.77 -1.80 1.75
CA HIS A 4 8.77 -1.90 0.70
C HIS A 4 7.86 -0.68 0.69
N SER A 5 7.50 -0.22 -0.51
CA SER A 5 6.48 0.80 -0.68
C SER A 5 5.10 0.27 -0.26
N PHE A 6 4.29 1.14 0.32
CA PHE A 6 2.90 0.81 0.64
C PHE A 6 1.97 1.64 -0.22
N ILE A 7 1.34 0.96 -1.17
CA ILE A 7 0.33 1.56 -2.06
C ILE A 7 -0.87 0.63 -2.07
N GLN A 8 -2.01 1.14 -1.64
CA GLN A 8 -3.25 0.38 -1.52
C GLN A 8 -4.36 1.04 -2.34
N MET A 9 -5.16 0.24 -3.04
CA MET A 9 -6.34 0.72 -3.75
C MET A 9 -7.62 0.29 -3.05
N SER A 10 -8.60 1.18 -2.98
CA SER A 10 -9.94 0.92 -2.47
C SER A 10 -11.03 1.39 -3.43
N LYS A 11 -12.22 0.79 -3.33
CA LYS A 11 -13.41 1.14 -4.08
C LYS A 11 -14.24 2.13 -3.27
N LEU A 12 -14.74 3.19 -3.89
CA LEU A 12 -15.52 4.23 -3.23
C LEU A 12 -16.98 4.19 -3.69
N PRO A 13 -17.90 3.83 -2.80
CA PRO A 13 -19.35 3.90 -3.09
C PRO A 13 -19.95 5.28 -2.81
N ASN A 14 -19.22 6.21 -2.23
CA ASN A 14 -19.61 7.59 -1.96
C ASN A 14 -18.40 8.51 -2.14
N VAL A 15 -18.17 8.92 -3.37
CA VAL A 15 -17.00 9.76 -3.71
C VAL A 15 -17.09 11.14 -3.09
N LYS A 16 -18.26 11.78 -3.06
CA LYS A 16 -18.46 13.12 -2.48
C LYS A 16 -18.16 13.15 -0.98
N GLY A 17 -18.71 12.19 -0.25
CA GLY A 17 -18.45 12.04 1.19
C GLY A 17 -16.98 11.79 1.48
N ARG A 18 -16.30 10.98 0.64
CA ARG A 18 -14.88 10.71 0.79
C ARG A 18 -14.00 11.92 0.49
N ILE A 19 -14.29 12.66 -0.60
CA ILE A 19 -13.58 13.91 -0.91
C ILE A 19 -13.74 14.90 0.24
N SER A 20 -14.96 15.14 0.72
CA SER A 20 -15.21 16.04 1.87
C SER A 20 -14.45 15.61 3.12
N TYR A 21 -14.29 14.29 3.34
CA TYR A 21 -13.56 13.76 4.49
C TYR A 21 -12.05 14.03 4.41
N ILE A 22 -11.41 13.72 3.28
CA ILE A 22 -9.95 13.83 3.15
C ILE A 22 -9.48 15.29 2.99
N THR A 23 -10.34 16.21 2.53
CA THR A 23 -9.98 17.63 2.30
C THR A 23 -10.46 18.57 3.40
N SER A 24 -10.99 18.05 4.51
CA SER A 24 -11.51 18.87 5.61
C SER A 24 -10.51 18.98 6.76
N HIS A 25 -10.00 20.15 7.05
CA HIS A 25 -9.16 20.44 8.22
C HIS A 25 -9.88 20.10 9.54
N ALA A 26 -11.19 20.29 9.63
CA ALA A 26 -11.95 19.95 10.82
C ALA A 26 -11.99 18.43 11.13
N ARG A 27 -11.81 17.58 10.11
CA ARG A 27 -11.80 16.12 10.24
C ARG A 27 -10.42 15.50 10.20
N GLN A 28 -9.44 16.24 9.67
CA GLN A 28 -8.06 15.82 9.47
C GLN A 28 -7.12 16.86 10.11
N GLU A 29 -6.78 16.64 11.38
CA GLU A 29 -5.93 17.57 12.16
C GLU A 29 -4.56 17.83 11.51
N ASN A 30 -4.02 16.83 10.81
CA ASN A 30 -2.69 16.89 10.19
C ASN A 30 -2.80 16.92 8.65
N LEU A 31 -3.73 17.67 8.11
CA LEU A 31 -3.85 17.93 6.67
C LEU A 31 -2.90 19.06 6.26
N TYR A 32 -1.98 18.78 5.33
CA TYR A 32 -0.95 19.71 4.87
C TYR A 32 -1.27 20.34 3.53
N ALA A 33 -1.80 19.57 2.59
CA ALA A 33 -2.13 20.05 1.25
C ALA A 33 -3.33 19.33 0.66
N THR A 34 -4.03 20.00 -0.26
CA THR A 34 -5.09 19.41 -1.11
C THR A 34 -4.91 19.85 -2.54
N TYR A 35 -5.15 18.94 -3.48
CA TYR A 35 -5.09 19.27 -4.91
C TYR A 35 -6.27 18.64 -5.65
N ARG A 36 -6.81 19.37 -6.64
CA ARG A 36 -7.97 18.96 -7.43
C ARG A 36 -7.73 19.30 -8.89
N THR A 37 -7.98 18.34 -9.77
CA THR A 37 -7.89 18.55 -11.22
C THR A 37 -9.25 18.88 -11.85
N ALA A 38 -10.35 18.62 -11.11
CA ALA A 38 -11.72 18.99 -11.50
C ALA A 38 -12.50 19.57 -10.32
N ASP A 39 -13.54 20.32 -10.63
CA ASP A 39 -14.41 20.98 -9.66
C ASP A 39 -15.40 20.00 -8.97
N SER A 40 -16.18 20.53 -8.02
CA SER A 40 -17.17 19.74 -7.29
C SER A 40 -18.34 19.27 -8.15
N THR A 41 -18.62 19.99 -9.25
CA THR A 41 -19.71 19.68 -10.19
C THR A 41 -19.38 18.41 -10.95
N PHE A 42 -18.13 18.26 -11.40
CA PHE A 42 -17.64 17.01 -12.01
C PHE A 42 -17.94 15.81 -11.12
N TRP A 43 -17.52 15.84 -9.86
CA TRP A 43 -17.67 14.72 -8.93
C TRP A 43 -19.12 14.43 -8.57
N SER A 44 -19.96 15.49 -8.54
CA SER A 44 -21.39 15.36 -8.31
C SER A 44 -22.11 14.68 -9.48
N ASN A 45 -21.76 15.07 -10.71
CA ASN A 45 -22.30 14.47 -11.92
C ASN A 45 -21.83 13.02 -12.10
N LEU A 46 -20.54 12.75 -11.85
CA LEU A 46 -19.96 11.40 -11.88
C LEU A 46 -20.69 10.45 -10.93
N ALA A 47 -20.93 10.88 -9.68
CA ALA A 47 -21.64 10.09 -8.69
C ALA A 47 -23.07 9.81 -9.15
N ARG A 48 -23.80 10.85 -9.56
CA ARG A 48 -25.18 10.74 -10.03
C ARG A 48 -25.32 9.77 -11.21
N GLU A 49 -24.52 9.94 -12.26
CA GLU A 49 -24.56 9.09 -13.44
C GLU A 49 -24.17 7.64 -13.13
N SER A 50 -23.13 7.45 -12.30
CA SER A 50 -22.72 6.12 -11.86
C SER A 50 -23.82 5.40 -11.08
N GLN A 51 -24.54 6.09 -10.19
CA GLN A 51 -25.66 5.54 -9.43
C GLN A 51 -26.84 5.19 -10.34
N GLN A 52 -27.19 6.07 -11.29
CA GLN A 52 -28.26 5.82 -12.24
C GLN A 52 -27.98 4.59 -13.11
N GLU A 53 -26.77 4.46 -13.66
CA GLU A 53 -26.39 3.29 -14.45
C GLU A 53 -26.41 2.01 -13.60
N PHE A 54 -25.91 2.10 -12.35
CA PHE A 54 -25.90 0.96 -11.44
C PHE A 54 -27.32 0.47 -11.14
N GLN A 55 -28.25 1.38 -10.86
CA GLN A 55 -29.66 1.05 -10.64
C GLN A 55 -30.30 0.40 -11.88
N ARG A 56 -30.03 0.95 -13.07
CA ARG A 56 -30.54 0.38 -14.34
C ARG A 56 -29.96 -1.00 -14.65
N SER A 57 -28.75 -1.29 -14.19
CA SER A 57 -28.09 -2.59 -14.45
C SER A 57 -28.71 -3.75 -13.69
N GLY A 58 -29.49 -3.49 -12.63
CA GLY A 58 -30.04 -4.52 -11.75
C GLY A 58 -28.97 -5.31 -10.98
N THR A 59 -27.72 -4.83 -10.97
CA THR A 59 -26.61 -5.52 -10.28
C THR A 59 -26.76 -5.36 -8.76
N GLU A 60 -26.64 -6.45 -8.03
CA GLU A 60 -26.64 -6.42 -6.57
C GLU A 60 -25.35 -5.82 -6.00
N GLY A 61 -25.43 -5.25 -4.79
CA GLY A 61 -24.31 -4.72 -4.05
C GLY A 61 -24.24 -3.20 -4.00
N LYS A 62 -23.04 -2.64 -3.96
CA LYS A 62 -22.82 -1.20 -3.89
C LYS A 62 -22.25 -0.66 -5.19
N CYS A 63 -22.83 0.43 -5.68
CA CYS A 63 -22.24 1.17 -6.79
C CYS A 63 -20.83 1.62 -6.44
N ILE A 64 -19.90 1.49 -7.37
CA ILE A 64 -18.56 2.06 -7.27
C ILE A 64 -18.54 3.34 -8.09
N GLU A 65 -18.45 4.48 -7.41
CA GLU A 65 -18.46 5.81 -8.06
C GLU A 65 -17.05 6.22 -8.51
N ALA A 66 -16.04 5.88 -7.70
CA ALA A 66 -14.63 6.19 -7.95
C ALA A 66 -13.72 5.19 -7.23
N ARG A 67 -12.41 5.36 -7.38
CA ARG A 67 -11.40 4.62 -6.61
C ARG A 67 -10.47 5.57 -5.87
N GLU A 68 -9.79 5.03 -4.87
CA GLU A 68 -8.82 5.76 -4.06
C GLU A 68 -7.54 4.94 -3.95
N LEU A 69 -6.41 5.59 -4.19
CA LEU A 69 -5.09 5.10 -3.80
C LEU A 69 -4.69 5.75 -2.47
N ILE A 70 -4.11 4.95 -1.59
CA ILE A 70 -3.41 5.42 -0.41
C ILE A 70 -1.94 5.11 -0.64
N ILE A 71 -1.11 6.15 -0.67
CA ILE A 71 0.32 6.08 -0.97
C ILE A 71 1.07 6.55 0.27
N ALA A 72 1.71 5.63 0.99
CA ALA A 72 2.55 6.00 2.13
C ALA A 72 3.88 6.58 1.63
N LEU A 73 4.28 7.68 2.22
CA LEU A 73 5.54 8.35 1.94
C LEU A 73 6.53 8.13 3.09
N PRO A 74 7.83 7.95 2.79
CA PRO A 74 8.87 7.98 3.80
C PRO A 74 8.90 9.32 4.54
N GLU A 75 9.34 9.31 5.79
CA GLU A 75 9.39 10.50 6.64
C GLU A 75 10.25 11.64 6.06
N ILE A 76 11.25 11.31 5.24
CA ILE A 76 12.06 12.32 4.54
C ILE A 76 11.21 13.28 3.68
N TYR A 77 10.03 12.86 3.24
CA TYR A 77 9.12 13.70 2.46
C TYR A 77 8.54 14.87 3.26
N THR A 78 8.62 14.85 4.58
CA THR A 78 8.22 16.00 5.43
C THR A 78 9.13 17.21 5.26
N GLN A 79 10.31 17.04 4.64
CA GLN A 79 11.26 18.11 4.34
C GLN A 79 10.92 18.85 3.05
N TYR A 80 10.06 18.29 2.20
CA TYR A 80 9.66 18.89 0.94
C TYR A 80 8.38 19.72 1.11
N GLU A 81 8.18 20.67 0.20
CA GLU A 81 6.96 21.48 0.21
C GLU A 81 5.73 20.61 -0.09
N PRO A 82 4.74 20.52 0.83
CA PRO A 82 3.63 19.57 0.74
C PRO A 82 2.78 19.74 -0.53
N GLN A 83 2.55 20.98 -0.96
CA GLN A 83 1.74 21.26 -2.15
C GLN A 83 2.43 20.76 -3.42
N GLN A 84 3.76 20.94 -3.53
CA GLN A 84 4.52 20.48 -4.67
C GLN A 84 4.53 18.95 -4.76
N VAL A 85 4.82 18.29 -3.63
CA VAL A 85 4.77 16.80 -3.55
C VAL A 85 3.41 16.28 -4.00
N LEU A 86 2.33 16.87 -3.50
CA LEU A 86 0.98 16.42 -3.81
C LEU A 86 0.63 16.64 -5.28
N THR A 87 1.04 17.79 -5.84
CA THR A 87 0.84 18.10 -7.26
C THR A 87 1.58 17.12 -8.15
N ASP A 88 2.86 16.85 -7.88
CA ASP A 88 3.69 15.95 -8.69
C ASP A 88 3.09 14.54 -8.73
N PHE A 89 2.67 13.99 -7.59
CA PHE A 89 2.05 12.68 -7.51
C PHE A 89 0.70 12.62 -8.22
N THR A 90 -0.09 13.68 -8.16
CA THR A 90 -1.41 13.72 -8.76
C THR A 90 -1.34 13.93 -10.28
N GLU A 91 -0.47 14.83 -10.75
CA GLU A 91 -0.28 15.07 -12.17
C GLU A 91 0.40 13.91 -12.88
N GLU A 92 1.28 13.15 -12.23
CA GLU A 92 1.82 11.90 -12.79
C GLU A 92 0.68 10.91 -13.10
N PHE A 93 -0.30 10.77 -12.18
CA PHE A 93 -1.46 9.93 -12.40
C PHE A 93 -2.34 10.44 -13.55
N ARG A 94 -2.67 11.73 -13.50
CA ARG A 94 -3.50 12.38 -14.51
C ARG A 94 -2.89 12.27 -15.91
N ARG A 95 -1.60 12.59 -16.04
CA ARG A 95 -0.85 12.50 -17.30
C ARG A 95 -0.85 11.08 -17.87
N ARG A 96 -0.70 10.06 -17.01
CA ARG A 96 -0.62 8.66 -17.44
C ARG A 96 -1.98 8.07 -17.84
N TYR A 97 -3.02 8.38 -17.10
CA TYR A 97 -4.33 7.74 -17.27
C TYR A 97 -5.41 8.64 -17.88
N GLY A 98 -5.19 9.95 -17.92
CA GLY A 98 -6.10 10.93 -18.51
C GLY A 98 -7.45 11.01 -17.81
N VAL A 99 -7.47 10.84 -16.49
CA VAL A 99 -8.68 10.92 -15.65
C VAL A 99 -8.53 11.98 -14.57
N GLU A 100 -9.65 12.53 -14.10
CA GLU A 100 -9.65 13.56 -13.08
C GLU A 100 -9.44 12.98 -11.69
N CYS A 101 -8.73 13.77 -10.86
CA CYS A 101 -8.27 13.38 -9.54
C CYS A 101 -8.59 14.43 -8.46
N VAL A 102 -8.73 13.96 -7.24
CA VAL A 102 -8.67 14.78 -6.02
C VAL A 102 -7.71 14.10 -5.06
N SER A 103 -6.77 14.85 -4.52
CA SER A 103 -5.81 14.32 -3.58
C SER A 103 -5.68 15.16 -2.32
N ALA A 104 -5.18 14.53 -1.26
CA ALA A 104 -4.90 15.16 0.02
C ALA A 104 -3.68 14.49 0.66
N LEU A 105 -2.81 15.30 1.25
CA LEU A 105 -1.59 14.88 1.92
C LEU A 105 -1.68 15.17 3.41
N HIS A 106 -1.53 14.16 4.22
CA HIS A 106 -1.61 14.32 5.67
C HIS A 106 -0.88 13.21 6.45
N HIS A 107 -0.66 13.45 7.73
CA HIS A 107 -0.30 12.41 8.69
C HIS A 107 -1.55 11.79 9.32
N ASN A 108 -1.38 10.56 9.82
CA ASN A 108 -2.32 10.02 10.78
C ASN A 108 -2.25 10.81 12.10
N LYS A 109 -3.23 10.63 13.02
CA LYS A 109 -3.28 11.34 14.30
C LYS A 109 -2.01 11.25 15.15
N ARG A 110 -1.29 10.12 15.07
CA ARG A 110 -0.04 9.88 15.82
C ARG A 110 1.21 10.39 15.11
N LYS A 111 1.09 10.99 13.95
CA LYS A 111 2.21 11.43 13.08
C LYS A 111 3.24 10.33 12.78
N THR A 112 2.77 9.10 12.64
CA THR A 112 3.62 7.93 12.33
C THR A 112 3.45 7.43 10.90
N ASN A 113 2.58 8.05 10.12
CA ASN A 113 2.29 7.65 8.75
C ASN A 113 1.94 8.86 7.90
N TYR A 114 2.91 9.34 7.14
CA TYR A 114 2.77 10.40 6.15
C TYR A 114 2.28 9.78 4.85
N HIS A 115 1.18 10.25 4.29
CA HIS A 115 0.57 9.58 3.14
C HIS A 115 -0.33 10.48 2.31
N ILE A 116 -0.45 10.12 1.05
CA ILE A 116 -1.35 10.73 0.09
C ILE A 116 -2.61 9.87 -0.04
N HIS A 117 -3.78 10.50 0.02
CA HIS A 117 -5.02 10.00 -0.53
C HIS A 117 -5.19 10.56 -1.94
N LEU A 118 -5.27 9.70 -2.95
CA LEU A 118 -5.53 10.09 -4.33
C LEU A 118 -6.79 9.40 -4.82
N ILE A 119 -7.89 10.17 -4.91
CA ILE A 119 -9.17 9.73 -5.47
C ILE A 119 -9.14 10.01 -6.96
N PHE A 120 -9.54 9.03 -7.76
CA PHE A 120 -9.60 9.17 -9.22
C PHE A 120 -10.88 8.60 -9.80
N SER A 121 -11.32 9.19 -10.93
CA SER A 121 -12.46 8.72 -11.70
C SER A 121 -12.06 7.51 -12.54
N GLU A 122 -13.00 6.54 -12.69
CA GLU A 122 -12.85 5.46 -13.67
C GLU A 122 -13.36 5.88 -15.06
N ARG A 123 -13.79 7.15 -15.23
CA ARG A 123 -14.44 7.69 -16.44
C ARG A 123 -13.83 9.04 -16.79
N ARG A 124 -13.92 9.39 -18.05
CA ARG A 124 -13.59 10.72 -18.56
C ARG A 124 -14.84 11.49 -18.86
N LEU A 125 -14.80 12.80 -18.65
CA LEU A 125 -15.84 13.69 -19.12
C LEU A 125 -15.80 13.74 -20.65
N LEU A 126 -16.96 13.61 -21.29
CA LEU A 126 -17.09 13.76 -22.74
C LEU A 126 -17.05 15.24 -23.11
N PRO A 127 -16.46 15.62 -24.25
CA PRO A 127 -16.50 17.00 -24.74
C PRO A 127 -17.93 17.50 -24.94
N GLU A 128 -18.78 16.63 -25.44
CA GLU A 128 -20.22 16.83 -25.57
C GLU A 128 -20.98 15.63 -24.99
N PRO A 129 -22.14 15.86 -24.39
CA PRO A 129 -22.95 14.76 -23.88
C PRO A 129 -23.33 13.76 -24.99
N ASP A 130 -23.10 12.47 -24.75
CA ASP A 130 -23.63 11.40 -25.63
C ASP A 130 -25.11 11.26 -25.37
N VAL A 131 -25.92 11.61 -26.37
CA VAL A 131 -27.37 11.61 -26.28
C VAL A 131 -28.00 10.56 -27.18
N LYS A 132 -28.92 9.78 -26.62
CA LYS A 132 -29.74 8.85 -27.38
C LYS A 132 -31.08 9.47 -27.67
N VAL A 133 -31.36 9.65 -28.97
CA VAL A 133 -32.62 10.20 -29.48
C VAL A 133 -33.51 9.03 -29.88
N ALA A 134 -34.78 9.11 -29.52
CA ALA A 134 -35.77 8.08 -29.84
C ALA A 134 -36.08 8.08 -31.33
N SER A 135 -35.66 7.04 -32.07
CA SER A 135 -36.03 6.82 -33.46
C SER A 135 -37.53 6.42 -33.63
N ARG A 136 -38.16 5.95 -32.57
CA ARG A 136 -39.60 5.63 -32.42
C ARG A 136 -39.98 5.88 -30.95
N SER A 137 -41.28 5.88 -30.65
CA SER A 137 -41.75 5.99 -29.27
C SER A 137 -41.14 4.87 -28.39
N VAL A 138 -40.62 5.23 -27.22
CA VAL A 138 -40.00 4.35 -26.22
C VAL A 138 -40.81 4.44 -24.94
N PHE A 139 -41.03 3.30 -24.28
CA PHE A 139 -41.90 3.18 -23.12
C PHE A 139 -41.10 2.67 -21.93
N PHE A 140 -41.32 3.26 -20.75
CA PHE A 140 -40.71 2.86 -19.49
C PHE A 140 -41.80 2.61 -18.44
N ASP A 141 -41.65 1.56 -17.68
CA ASP A 141 -42.56 1.25 -16.56
C ASP A 141 -42.27 2.15 -15.35
N GLU A 142 -43.00 1.96 -14.27
CA GLU A 142 -42.89 2.70 -13.00
C GLU A 142 -41.54 2.55 -12.31
N THR A 143 -40.77 1.51 -12.65
CA THR A 143 -39.42 1.28 -12.15
C THR A 143 -38.35 1.93 -13.03
N GLY A 144 -38.73 2.56 -14.14
CA GLY A 144 -37.81 3.12 -15.13
C GLY A 144 -37.20 2.08 -16.06
N LYS A 145 -37.70 0.84 -16.07
CA LYS A 145 -37.28 -0.21 -16.98
C LYS A 145 -37.97 -0.06 -18.31
N ARG A 146 -37.20 -0.19 -19.40
CA ARG A 146 -37.71 -0.13 -20.76
C ARG A 146 -38.59 -1.34 -21.06
N VAL A 147 -39.80 -1.09 -21.56
CA VAL A 147 -40.77 -2.10 -22.04
C VAL A 147 -40.98 -2.00 -23.55
N ARG A 148 -41.52 -3.04 -24.15
CA ARG A 148 -41.60 -3.14 -25.60
C ARG A 148 -42.77 -2.37 -26.19
N THR A 149 -43.92 -2.38 -25.52
CA THR A 149 -45.17 -1.87 -26.06
C THR A 149 -45.86 -0.90 -25.12
N LYS A 150 -46.65 0.03 -25.68
CA LYS A 150 -47.46 0.96 -24.91
C LYS A 150 -48.49 0.22 -24.01
N LYS A 151 -48.95 -0.94 -24.43
CA LYS A 151 -49.94 -1.75 -23.66
C LYS A 151 -49.41 -2.15 -22.29
N GLU A 152 -48.10 -2.42 -22.16
CA GLU A 152 -47.46 -2.81 -20.90
C GLU A 152 -47.44 -1.73 -19.82
N ILE A 153 -47.64 -0.47 -20.23
CA ILE A 153 -47.68 0.71 -19.34
C ILE A 153 -49.06 1.35 -19.27
N THR A 154 -50.07 0.78 -20.00
CA THR A 154 -51.42 1.29 -20.04
C THR A 154 -52.30 0.52 -19.03
N GLY A 155 -53.10 1.23 -18.24
CA GLY A 155 -54.05 0.66 -17.31
C GLY A 155 -55.32 0.18 -18.01
N GLU A 156 -56.22 -0.43 -17.27
CA GLU A 156 -57.54 -0.90 -17.75
C GLU A 156 -58.42 0.27 -18.25
N ASP A 157 -58.19 1.46 -17.75
CA ASP A 157 -58.84 2.71 -18.15
C ASP A 157 -58.29 3.29 -19.49
N GLY A 158 -57.36 2.62 -20.14
CA GLY A 158 -56.72 3.06 -21.38
C GLY A 158 -55.69 4.19 -21.20
N GLN A 159 -55.44 4.64 -19.96
CA GLN A 159 -54.47 5.67 -19.65
C GLN A 159 -53.11 5.08 -19.24
N ILE A 160 -52.04 5.90 -19.37
CA ILE A 160 -50.73 5.50 -18.94
C ILE A 160 -50.69 5.45 -17.42
N ARG A 161 -50.23 4.34 -16.84
CA ARG A 161 -50.16 4.15 -15.41
C ARG A 161 -49.22 5.19 -14.78
N LYS A 162 -49.56 5.63 -13.58
CA LYS A 162 -48.77 6.61 -12.81
C LYS A 162 -47.35 6.11 -12.61
N GLY A 163 -46.38 6.96 -12.90
CA GLY A 163 -44.94 6.62 -12.80
C GLY A 163 -44.32 6.06 -14.08
N CYS A 164 -45.13 5.59 -15.05
CA CYS A 164 -44.65 5.19 -16.36
C CYS A 164 -44.33 6.41 -17.24
N THR A 165 -43.35 6.28 -18.13
CA THR A 165 -42.91 7.37 -19.01
C THR A 165 -42.99 6.95 -20.49
N VAL A 166 -43.45 7.87 -21.33
CA VAL A 166 -43.44 7.73 -22.80
C VAL A 166 -42.50 8.79 -23.36
N ILE A 167 -41.49 8.34 -24.09
CA ILE A 167 -40.57 9.20 -24.83
C ILE A 167 -41.04 9.14 -26.32
N LYS A 168 -41.34 10.28 -26.89
CA LYS A 168 -41.80 10.34 -28.30
C LYS A 168 -40.61 10.27 -29.26
N LYS A 169 -40.86 9.90 -30.50
CA LYS A 169 -39.87 9.96 -31.57
C LYS A 169 -39.25 11.36 -31.65
N GLY A 170 -37.94 11.44 -31.70
CA GLY A 170 -37.18 12.71 -31.74
C GLY A 170 -36.83 13.27 -30.37
N GLU A 171 -37.37 12.74 -29.27
CA GLU A 171 -36.99 13.17 -27.91
C GLU A 171 -35.74 12.43 -27.41
N VAL A 172 -34.94 13.14 -26.63
CA VAL A 172 -33.79 12.55 -25.93
C VAL A 172 -34.26 11.73 -24.74
N TYR A 173 -33.88 10.46 -24.67
CA TYR A 173 -34.28 9.57 -23.57
C TYR A 173 -33.15 9.11 -22.69
N GLU A 174 -31.93 9.28 -23.14
CA GLU A 174 -30.73 8.98 -22.35
C GLU A 174 -29.64 9.97 -22.73
N SER A 175 -28.93 10.45 -21.73
CA SER A 175 -27.81 11.36 -21.91
C SER A 175 -26.69 10.97 -20.94
N HIS A 176 -25.48 10.81 -21.46
CA HIS A 176 -24.29 10.49 -20.70
C HIS A 176 -23.29 11.64 -20.80
N LEU A 177 -22.82 12.09 -19.66
CA LEU A 177 -21.77 13.08 -19.56
C LEU A 177 -20.39 12.45 -19.58
N PHE A 178 -20.31 11.16 -19.25
CA PHE A 178 -19.04 10.44 -19.05
C PHE A 178 -18.96 9.22 -19.98
N THR A 179 -17.71 8.84 -20.27
CA THR A 179 -17.40 7.58 -20.95
C THR A 179 -17.85 6.39 -20.09
N ALA A 180 -17.93 5.21 -20.67
CA ALA A 180 -18.03 3.97 -19.90
C ALA A 180 -16.83 3.83 -18.93
N LYS A 181 -17.02 3.07 -17.85
CA LYS A 181 -15.94 2.81 -16.88
C LYS A 181 -14.78 2.09 -17.55
N ASP A 182 -13.59 2.63 -17.41
CA ASP A 182 -12.37 2.02 -17.92
C ASP A 182 -12.05 0.73 -17.14
N THR A 183 -12.07 -0.39 -17.86
CA THR A 183 -11.84 -1.71 -17.27
C THR A 183 -10.44 -1.93 -16.79
N ARG A 184 -9.44 -1.15 -17.25
CA ARG A 184 -8.06 -1.20 -16.77
C ARG A 184 -7.97 -1.08 -15.25
N PHE A 185 -8.75 -0.17 -14.67
CA PHE A 185 -8.72 0.09 -13.22
C PHE A 185 -9.25 -1.06 -12.35
N LYS A 186 -9.83 -2.10 -12.96
CA LYS A 186 -10.32 -3.29 -12.25
C LYS A 186 -9.27 -4.40 -12.14
N GLY A 187 -8.25 -4.36 -13.00
CA GLY A 187 -7.27 -5.43 -13.18
C GLY A 187 -6.11 -5.40 -12.19
N GLU A 188 -5.55 -6.56 -11.88
CA GLU A 188 -4.26 -6.68 -11.16
C GLU A 188 -3.10 -5.99 -11.90
N PRO A 189 -3.00 -6.03 -13.25
CA PRO A 189 -1.93 -5.35 -13.98
C PRO A 189 -1.84 -3.86 -13.67
N PHE A 190 -2.97 -3.16 -13.61
CA PHE A 190 -3.02 -1.74 -13.23
C PHE A 190 -2.44 -1.51 -11.82
N LEU A 191 -2.85 -2.34 -10.84
CA LEU A 191 -2.36 -2.18 -9.47
C LEU A 191 -0.86 -2.46 -9.36
N ARG A 192 -0.32 -3.37 -10.17
CA ARG A 192 1.11 -3.64 -10.25
C ARG A 192 1.85 -2.46 -10.85
N GLU A 193 1.41 -2.01 -12.02
CA GLU A 193 1.98 -0.86 -12.73
C GLU A 193 2.01 0.38 -11.83
N ILE A 194 0.90 0.73 -11.18
CA ILE A 194 0.84 1.94 -10.37
C ILE A 194 1.71 1.86 -9.10
N LYS A 195 1.93 0.66 -8.57
CA LYS A 195 2.89 0.46 -7.48
C LYS A 195 4.33 0.71 -7.95
N GLU A 196 4.69 0.22 -9.12
CA GLU A 196 6.01 0.45 -9.72
C GLU A 196 6.23 1.94 -9.96
N VAL A 197 5.29 2.59 -10.64
CA VAL A 197 5.33 4.03 -10.95
C VAL A 197 5.53 4.88 -9.70
N TYR A 198 4.72 4.67 -8.67
CA TYR A 198 4.84 5.48 -7.46
C TYR A 198 6.03 5.10 -6.58
N THR A 199 6.48 3.87 -6.63
CA THR A 199 7.73 3.48 -5.95
C THR A 199 8.93 4.17 -6.59
N GLU A 200 8.98 4.22 -7.93
CA GLU A 200 10.00 4.96 -8.64
C GLU A 200 9.93 6.46 -8.37
N LEU A 201 8.72 7.04 -8.37
CA LEU A 201 8.53 8.45 -8.06
C LEU A 201 8.99 8.79 -6.64
N ILE A 202 8.69 7.94 -5.66
CA ILE A 202 9.19 8.08 -4.29
C ILE A 202 10.72 8.02 -4.28
N ASN A 203 11.31 7.07 -4.96
CA ASN A 203 12.76 6.87 -4.93
C ASN A 203 13.55 8.02 -5.58
N ARG A 204 12.95 8.77 -6.51
CA ARG A 204 13.61 9.96 -7.12
C ARG A 204 14.00 11.03 -6.10
N HIS A 205 13.30 11.10 -4.99
CA HIS A 205 13.56 12.05 -3.90
C HIS A 205 14.40 11.47 -2.75
N ILE A 206 14.88 10.23 -2.87
CA ILE A 206 15.73 9.58 -1.89
C ILE A 206 17.14 9.52 -2.45
N SER A 207 18.06 10.31 -1.89
CA SER A 207 19.43 10.42 -2.40
C SER A 207 20.26 9.16 -2.17
N ASP A 208 19.96 8.40 -1.11
CA ASP A 208 20.69 7.19 -0.75
C ASP A 208 20.04 5.95 -1.39
N PRO A 209 20.69 5.29 -2.36
CA PRO A 209 20.16 4.10 -3.00
C PRO A 209 19.84 2.92 -2.05
N GLU A 210 20.54 2.84 -0.90
CA GLU A 210 20.27 1.80 0.09
C GLU A 210 18.95 2.01 0.83
N GLN A 211 18.43 3.24 0.80
CA GLN A 211 17.13 3.60 1.37
C GLN A 211 15.99 3.53 0.35
N HIS A 212 16.28 3.23 -0.90
CA HIS A 212 15.25 3.08 -1.93
C HIS A 212 14.24 2.01 -1.56
N LEU A 213 12.98 2.32 -1.78
CA LEU A 213 11.88 1.38 -1.60
C LEU A 213 11.81 0.41 -2.76
N LYS A 214 11.31 -0.80 -2.50
CA LYS A 214 10.99 -1.80 -3.51
C LYS A 214 9.49 -2.10 -3.49
N VAL A 215 8.93 -2.44 -4.65
CA VAL A 215 7.56 -2.93 -4.71
C VAL A 215 7.51 -4.30 -4.02
N PHE A 216 6.50 -4.49 -3.16
CA PHE A 216 6.31 -5.80 -2.54
C PHE A 216 5.84 -6.82 -3.58
N ASP A 217 6.65 -7.83 -3.82
CA ASP A 217 6.29 -8.97 -4.65
C ASP A 217 5.81 -10.13 -3.77
N LYS A 218 4.61 -10.64 -4.06
CA LYS A 218 4.05 -11.82 -3.38
C LYS A 218 4.87 -13.08 -3.63
N ASN A 219 5.57 -13.13 -4.76
CA ASN A 219 6.43 -14.25 -5.16
C ASN A 219 7.85 -14.14 -4.59
N SER A 220 8.19 -13.01 -3.93
CA SER A 220 9.48 -12.84 -3.26
C SER A 220 9.60 -13.76 -2.05
N VAL A 221 10.76 -13.77 -1.41
CA VAL A 221 11.02 -14.55 -0.19
C VAL A 221 10.10 -14.19 0.99
N TYR A 222 9.50 -12.99 0.97
CA TYR A 222 8.69 -12.47 2.07
C TYR A 222 7.25 -12.96 2.05
N LEU A 223 6.65 -13.02 3.24
CA LEU A 223 5.22 -13.29 3.43
C LEU A 223 4.45 -11.98 3.64
N PRO A 224 3.38 -11.71 2.86
CA PRO A 224 2.57 -10.51 3.04
C PRO A 224 1.77 -10.56 4.35
N THR A 225 1.72 -9.46 5.09
CA THR A 225 0.82 -9.33 6.25
C THR A 225 -0.63 -9.13 5.81
N LYS A 226 -1.57 -9.59 6.62
CA LYS A 226 -3.00 -9.40 6.41
C LYS A 226 -3.46 -8.09 7.03
N LYS A 227 -4.35 -7.35 6.35
CA LYS A 227 -4.98 -6.15 6.90
C LYS A 227 -5.93 -6.52 8.04
N ILE A 228 -5.81 -5.82 9.16
CA ILE A 228 -6.77 -5.91 10.26
C ILE A 228 -7.90 -4.93 9.95
N GLY A 229 -9.12 -5.45 9.73
CA GLY A 229 -10.32 -4.62 9.55
C GLY A 229 -10.78 -4.01 10.87
N LYS A 230 -11.40 -2.82 10.82
CA LYS A 230 -12.00 -2.19 12.00
C LYS A 230 -13.12 -3.09 12.55
N ASN A 231 -13.10 -3.37 13.86
CA ASN A 231 -14.04 -4.24 14.54
C ASN A 231 -14.13 -5.67 13.97
N ASN A 232 -13.01 -6.21 13.51
CA ASN A 232 -12.97 -7.58 13.00
C ASN A 232 -12.98 -8.57 14.18
N PRO A 233 -13.93 -9.50 14.26
CA PRO A 233 -13.99 -10.49 15.34
C PRO A 233 -12.78 -11.42 15.40
N LYS A 234 -12.00 -11.52 14.30
CA LYS A 234 -10.76 -12.31 14.21
C LYS A 234 -9.50 -11.44 14.34
N GLU A 235 -9.59 -10.27 14.94
CA GLU A 235 -8.48 -9.32 15.04
C GLU A 235 -7.24 -9.96 15.68
N ASP A 236 -7.39 -10.65 16.81
CA ASP A 236 -6.28 -11.25 17.54
C ASP A 236 -5.67 -12.43 16.78
N GLU A 237 -6.47 -13.21 16.08
CA GLU A 237 -5.97 -14.29 15.18
C GLU A 237 -5.13 -13.70 14.03
N ILE A 238 -5.61 -12.62 13.41
CA ILE A 238 -4.89 -11.94 12.33
C ILE A 238 -3.58 -11.30 12.85
N LYS A 239 -3.59 -10.71 14.04
CA LYS A 239 -2.39 -10.16 14.68
C LYS A 239 -1.33 -11.24 14.90
N ALA A 240 -1.75 -12.39 15.46
CA ALA A 240 -0.86 -13.51 15.70
C ALA A 240 -0.31 -14.12 14.39
N ASP A 241 -1.14 -14.24 13.35
CA ASP A 241 -0.70 -14.66 12.02
C ASP A 241 0.30 -13.65 11.41
N ASN A 242 0.07 -12.36 11.59
CA ASN A 242 0.97 -11.32 11.11
C ASN A 242 2.31 -11.34 11.86
N ALA A 243 2.31 -11.61 13.16
CA ALA A 243 3.53 -11.76 13.94
C ALA A 243 4.40 -12.92 13.38
N ALA A 244 3.80 -14.08 13.10
CA ALA A 244 4.50 -15.21 12.50
C ALA A 244 5.09 -14.87 11.11
N ARG A 245 4.32 -14.12 10.28
CA ARG A 245 4.80 -13.65 8.96
C ARG A 245 5.98 -12.70 9.08
N GLN A 246 5.94 -11.78 10.05
CA GLN A 246 7.02 -10.85 10.30
C GLN A 246 8.29 -11.54 10.83
N GLU A 247 8.13 -12.58 11.65
CA GLU A 247 9.27 -13.40 12.09
C GLU A 247 9.92 -14.15 10.94
N TRP A 248 9.12 -14.76 10.06
CA TRP A 248 9.63 -15.35 8.82
C TRP A 248 10.40 -14.33 7.99
N ASN A 249 9.82 -13.14 7.77
CA ASN A 249 10.45 -12.10 6.97
C ASN A 249 11.80 -11.65 7.55
N ARG A 250 11.88 -11.50 8.88
CA ARG A 250 13.16 -11.21 9.57
C ARG A 250 14.19 -12.32 9.39
N THR A 251 13.74 -13.58 9.45
CA THR A 251 14.66 -14.72 9.25
C THR A 251 15.11 -14.81 7.79
N ALA A 252 14.25 -14.48 6.82
CA ALA A 252 14.63 -14.39 5.41
C ALA A 252 15.66 -13.26 5.17
N ASP A 253 15.51 -12.10 5.83
CA ASP A 253 16.51 -11.05 5.79
C ASP A 253 17.86 -11.53 6.33
N MET A 254 17.86 -12.22 7.48
CA MET A 254 19.09 -12.79 8.05
C MET A 254 19.72 -13.82 7.10
N ALA A 255 18.93 -14.67 6.48
CA ALA A 255 19.42 -15.65 5.52
C ALA A 255 20.09 -15.01 4.30
N LEU A 256 19.50 -13.94 3.76
CA LEU A 256 20.09 -13.15 2.67
C LEU A 256 21.40 -12.49 3.08
N LEU A 257 21.46 -11.93 4.29
CA LEU A 257 22.66 -11.31 4.85
C LEU A 257 23.79 -12.34 5.11
N SER A 258 23.44 -13.57 5.50
CA SER A 258 24.38 -14.69 5.63
C SER A 258 24.80 -15.29 4.30
N GLY A 259 24.34 -14.78 3.16
CA GLY A 259 24.75 -15.27 1.83
C GLY A 259 23.94 -16.44 1.28
N ILE A 260 22.84 -16.82 1.93
CA ILE A 260 21.92 -17.82 1.37
C ILE A 260 21.20 -17.21 0.16
N SER A 261 21.22 -17.89 -0.97
CA SER A 261 20.62 -17.40 -2.20
C SER A 261 19.10 -17.23 -2.07
N GLU A 262 18.56 -16.21 -2.71
CA GLU A 262 17.12 -15.95 -2.78
C GLU A 262 16.35 -17.17 -3.30
N ALA A 263 16.90 -17.86 -4.30
CA ALA A 263 16.30 -19.07 -4.86
C ALA A 263 16.12 -20.18 -3.80
N LYS A 264 17.08 -20.35 -2.89
CA LYS A 264 17.01 -21.34 -1.81
C LYS A 264 15.93 -20.98 -0.78
N ILE A 265 15.84 -19.70 -0.43
CA ILE A 265 14.80 -19.22 0.50
C ILE A 265 13.41 -19.36 -0.13
N LEU A 266 13.27 -19.09 -1.43
CA LEU A 266 12.03 -19.29 -2.19
C LEU A 266 11.63 -20.78 -2.23
N GLU A 267 12.59 -21.68 -2.40
CA GLU A 267 12.35 -23.10 -2.34
C GLU A 267 11.78 -23.50 -0.98
N VAL A 268 12.42 -23.08 0.11
CA VAL A 268 11.94 -23.33 1.49
C VAL A 268 10.53 -22.76 1.69
N LYS A 269 10.29 -21.54 1.25
CA LYS A 269 8.95 -20.93 1.32
C LYS A 269 7.90 -21.76 0.59
N ARG A 270 8.23 -22.25 -0.61
CA ARG A 270 7.33 -23.06 -1.42
C ARG A 270 7.03 -24.41 -0.75
N THR A 271 8.07 -25.16 -0.39
CA THR A 271 7.94 -26.53 0.13
C THR A 271 7.40 -26.52 1.56
N GLU A 272 7.99 -25.74 2.45
CA GLU A 272 7.69 -25.77 3.87
C GLU A 272 6.43 -24.97 4.24
N ILE A 273 6.09 -23.93 3.51
CA ILE A 273 4.92 -23.11 3.83
C ILE A 273 3.76 -23.40 2.88
N HIS A 274 3.92 -23.21 1.57
CA HIS A 274 2.80 -23.28 0.64
C HIS A 274 2.30 -24.72 0.44
N GLU A 275 3.20 -25.66 0.16
CA GLU A 275 2.81 -27.05 -0.09
C GLU A 275 2.27 -27.71 1.18
N LYS A 276 2.94 -27.56 2.33
CA LYS A 276 2.46 -28.11 3.61
C LYS A 276 1.14 -27.50 4.05
N THR A 277 0.93 -26.19 3.83
CA THR A 277 -0.36 -25.56 4.10
C THR A 277 -1.45 -26.15 3.22
N SER A 278 -1.20 -26.29 1.91
CA SER A 278 -2.16 -26.85 0.96
C SER A 278 -2.51 -28.31 1.26
N GLN A 279 -1.50 -29.13 1.58
CA GLN A 279 -1.69 -30.53 1.96
C GLN A 279 -2.49 -30.66 3.25
N SER A 280 -2.16 -29.85 4.27
CA SER A 280 -2.86 -29.89 5.54
C SER A 280 -4.33 -29.47 5.40
N ILE A 281 -4.61 -28.45 4.57
CA ILE A 281 -6.00 -28.04 4.29
C ILE A 281 -6.77 -29.15 3.56
N LYS A 282 -6.14 -29.81 2.58
CA LYS A 282 -6.77 -30.92 1.86
C LYS A 282 -7.10 -32.09 2.78
N ASN A 283 -6.21 -32.41 3.70
CA ASN A 283 -6.34 -33.61 4.54
C ASN A 283 -7.22 -33.42 5.78
N LYS A 284 -7.18 -32.22 6.39
CA LYS A 284 -7.78 -31.95 7.71
C LYS A 284 -8.70 -30.72 7.72
N GLY A 285 -8.86 -30.03 6.58
CA GLY A 285 -9.53 -28.74 6.52
C GLY A 285 -8.70 -27.62 7.17
N TRP A 286 -9.28 -26.44 7.25
CA TRP A 286 -8.65 -25.30 7.92
C TRP A 286 -8.76 -25.46 9.43
N LEU A 287 -7.62 -25.57 10.11
CA LEU A 287 -7.54 -25.63 11.57
C LEU A 287 -7.04 -24.29 12.13
N PRO A 288 -7.54 -23.86 13.30
CA PRO A 288 -6.96 -22.72 14.03
C PRO A 288 -5.45 -22.94 14.25
N ASN A 289 -4.66 -21.90 14.13
CA ASN A 289 -3.19 -21.93 14.31
C ASN A 289 -2.38 -22.76 13.31
N LEU A 290 -3.02 -23.44 12.35
CA LEU A 290 -2.33 -24.27 11.35
C LEU A 290 -1.23 -23.48 10.64
N PHE A 291 -1.58 -22.34 10.08
CA PHE A 291 -0.66 -21.49 9.35
C PHE A 291 0.54 -21.05 10.22
N ARG A 292 0.29 -20.61 11.45
CA ARG A 292 1.35 -20.20 12.40
C ARG A 292 2.33 -21.32 12.72
N SER A 293 1.80 -22.51 12.97
CA SER A 293 2.63 -23.71 13.24
C SER A 293 3.52 -24.07 12.06
N ILE A 294 2.98 -24.01 10.84
CA ILE A 294 3.74 -24.29 9.60
C ILE A 294 4.83 -23.23 9.39
N VAL A 295 4.48 -21.95 9.50
CA VAL A 295 5.45 -20.85 9.34
C VAL A 295 6.55 -20.91 10.39
N SER A 296 6.23 -21.25 11.66
CA SER A 296 7.24 -21.42 12.71
C SER A 296 8.22 -22.52 12.36
N LYS A 297 7.75 -23.69 11.94
CA LYS A 297 8.63 -24.81 11.53
C LYS A 297 9.50 -24.46 10.31
N ALA A 298 8.91 -23.77 9.32
CA ALA A 298 9.66 -23.31 8.16
C ALA A 298 10.75 -22.28 8.54
N LYS A 299 10.45 -21.40 9.49
CA LYS A 299 11.40 -20.43 10.06
C LYS A 299 12.55 -21.18 10.75
N ASP A 300 12.24 -22.16 11.61
CA ASP A 300 13.24 -22.93 12.33
C ASP A 300 14.15 -23.71 11.36
N PHE A 301 13.57 -24.26 10.27
CA PHE A 301 14.33 -24.89 9.20
C PHE A 301 15.25 -23.89 8.47
N LEU A 302 14.75 -22.70 8.13
CA LEU A 302 15.58 -21.66 7.51
C LEU A 302 16.72 -21.21 8.45
N GLN A 303 16.46 -21.12 9.76
CA GLN A 303 17.49 -20.84 10.76
C GLN A 303 18.56 -21.93 10.84
N SER A 304 18.20 -23.22 10.67
CA SER A 304 19.20 -24.29 10.61
C SER A 304 20.11 -24.15 9.40
N LEU A 305 19.56 -23.78 8.24
CA LEU A 305 20.37 -23.51 7.04
C LEU A 305 21.33 -22.33 7.23
N ILE A 306 20.91 -21.28 7.93
CA ILE A 306 21.79 -20.15 8.29
C ILE A 306 22.95 -20.65 9.15
N ARG A 307 22.66 -21.44 10.20
CA ARG A 307 23.70 -21.97 11.09
C ARG A 307 24.68 -22.89 10.35
N GLU A 308 24.18 -23.75 9.45
CA GLU A 308 25.01 -24.62 8.62
C GLU A 308 25.91 -23.82 7.66
N HIS A 309 25.39 -22.73 7.10
CA HIS A 309 26.12 -21.84 6.20
C HIS A 309 27.17 -21.00 6.94
N ASP A 310 26.81 -20.49 8.12
CA ASP A 310 27.70 -19.66 8.96
C ASP A 310 28.70 -20.47 9.76
N MET A 311 28.55 -21.80 9.81
CA MET A 311 29.60 -22.65 10.34
C MET A 311 30.84 -22.50 9.44
N PRO A 312 31.94 -21.94 9.95
CA PRO A 312 33.14 -21.87 9.16
C PRO A 312 33.49 -23.29 8.71
N PRO A 313 33.91 -23.50 7.45
CA PRO A 313 34.52 -24.75 7.05
C PRO A 313 35.54 -25.06 8.14
N LYS A 314 35.43 -26.25 8.81
CA LYS A 314 36.30 -26.61 9.93
C LYS A 314 37.66 -26.01 9.64
N PRO A 315 38.16 -25.06 10.44
CA PRO A 315 39.34 -24.34 10.07
C PRO A 315 40.46 -25.35 9.93
N VAL A 316 40.97 -25.50 8.72
CA VAL A 316 42.28 -26.13 8.47
C VAL A 316 43.38 -25.20 8.96
N LEU A 317 43.03 -24.06 9.53
CA LEU A 317 43.91 -23.22 10.31
C LEU A 317 43.96 -23.83 11.72
N GLU A 318 45.01 -24.59 12.02
CA GLU A 318 45.58 -24.63 13.35
C GLU A 318 45.90 -23.17 13.68
N ILE A 319 44.95 -22.47 14.30
CA ILE A 319 45.26 -21.20 14.96
C ILE A 319 46.29 -21.60 16.02
N ASP A 320 47.53 -21.19 15.82
CA ASP A 320 48.53 -21.38 16.84
C ASP A 320 48.02 -20.66 18.09
N MET A 321 47.50 -21.47 19.02
CA MET A 321 46.93 -21.00 20.29
C MET A 321 47.99 -20.25 21.12
N ALA A 322 49.26 -20.43 20.81
CA ALA A 322 50.35 -19.68 21.41
C ALA A 322 50.42 -18.25 20.86
N GLU A 323 50.19 -18.10 19.54
CA GLU A 323 50.15 -16.79 18.88
C GLU A 323 48.89 -16.00 19.28
N PHE A 324 47.73 -16.65 19.36
CA PHE A 324 46.52 -16.03 19.87
C PHE A 324 46.65 -15.56 21.33
N ARG A 325 47.21 -16.37 22.21
CA ARG A 325 47.50 -15.97 23.60
C ARG A 325 48.52 -14.82 23.68
N THR A 326 49.47 -14.77 22.77
CA THR A 326 50.44 -13.67 22.68
C THR A 326 49.77 -12.38 22.24
N MET A 327 48.89 -12.42 21.23
CA MET A 327 48.09 -11.26 20.81
C MET A 327 47.14 -10.78 21.91
N GLN A 328 46.49 -11.67 22.63
CA GLN A 328 45.69 -11.30 23.81
C GLN A 328 46.48 -10.58 24.88
N LYS A 329 47.67 -11.08 25.22
CA LYS A 329 48.58 -10.42 26.18
C LYS A 329 49.04 -9.03 25.71
N LEU A 330 49.29 -8.88 24.40
CA LEU A 330 49.64 -7.58 23.82
C LEU A 330 48.47 -6.60 23.85
N MET A 331 47.25 -7.05 23.57
CA MET A 331 46.04 -6.22 23.69
C MET A 331 45.81 -5.73 25.12
N ILE A 332 45.95 -6.61 26.12
CA ILE A 332 45.81 -6.24 27.52
C ILE A 332 46.88 -5.18 27.90
N LYS A 333 48.15 -5.41 27.54
CA LYS A 333 49.20 -4.41 27.76
C LYS A 333 48.98 -3.07 27.09
N ALA A 334 48.41 -3.08 25.87
CA ALA A 334 48.05 -1.86 25.14
C ALA A 334 46.89 -1.10 25.83
N GLN A 335 45.89 -1.83 26.34
CA GLN A 335 44.80 -1.23 27.12
C GLN A 335 45.30 -0.61 28.44
N ASP A 336 46.22 -1.28 29.16
CA ASP A 336 46.75 -0.77 30.40
C ASP A 336 47.62 0.48 30.15
N LYS A 337 48.46 0.49 29.12
CA LYS A 337 49.19 1.70 28.71
C LYS A 337 48.26 2.84 28.29
N ALA A 338 47.16 2.55 27.61
CA ALA A 338 46.17 3.58 27.25
C ALA A 338 45.50 4.19 28.49
N LYS A 339 45.26 3.38 29.55
CA LYS A 339 44.75 3.88 30.83
C LYS A 339 45.79 4.75 31.55
N GLU A 340 47.04 4.34 31.53
CA GLU A 340 48.15 5.10 32.12
C GLU A 340 48.35 6.45 31.41
N ILE A 341 48.29 6.48 30.09
CA ILE A 341 48.37 7.71 29.30
C ILE A 341 47.18 8.64 29.62
N ARG A 342 45.96 8.14 29.73
CA ARG A 342 44.82 8.96 30.16
C ARG A 342 45.01 9.52 31.57
N HIS A 343 45.47 8.70 32.51
CA HIS A 343 45.77 9.17 33.86
C HIS A 343 46.81 10.30 33.86
N LEU A 344 47.89 10.17 33.10
CA LEU A 344 48.90 11.22 32.95
C LEU A 344 48.33 12.48 32.30
N GLN A 345 47.49 12.35 31.31
CA GLN A 345 46.83 13.49 30.65
C GLN A 345 45.84 14.21 31.57
N ASP A 346 45.04 13.43 32.32
CA ASP A 346 43.92 13.99 33.10
C ASP A 346 44.35 14.49 34.49
N THR A 347 45.43 13.92 35.07
CA THR A 347 45.84 14.23 36.44
C THR A 347 47.21 14.88 36.55
N VAL A 348 48.21 14.40 35.84
CA VAL A 348 49.59 14.86 36.00
C VAL A 348 49.87 16.11 35.16
N LEU A 349 49.44 16.12 33.92
CA LEU A 349 49.68 17.23 32.99
C LEU A 349 49.04 18.55 33.46
N PRO A 350 47.82 18.58 33.99
CA PRO A 350 47.21 19.80 34.54
C PRO A 350 47.97 20.32 35.74
N LYS A 351 48.40 19.43 36.67
CA LYS A 351 49.22 19.82 37.86
C LYS A 351 50.59 20.43 37.51
N LEU A 352 51.25 19.86 36.51
CA LEU A 352 52.50 20.40 35.99
C LEU A 352 52.33 21.74 35.29
N LYS A 353 51.22 21.93 34.56
CA LYS A 353 50.87 23.21 33.92
C LYS A 353 50.58 24.29 34.96
N GLN A 354 49.92 23.93 36.06
CA GLN A 354 49.62 24.86 37.15
C GLN A 354 50.89 25.25 37.91
N GLN A 355 51.75 24.29 38.29
CA GLN A 355 53.05 24.55 38.91
C GLN A 355 53.96 25.45 38.05
N ARG A 356 53.93 25.30 36.72
CA ARG A 356 54.72 26.16 35.82
C ARG A 356 54.10 27.57 35.70
N ALA A 357 52.83 27.74 35.97
CA ALA A 357 52.14 29.06 35.97
C ALA A 357 52.45 29.79 37.29
N ASP A 358 52.54 29.03 38.40
CA ASP A 358 52.83 29.58 39.75
C ASP A 358 54.31 29.91 39.96
N THR A 359 55.22 29.52 39.03
CA THR A 359 56.65 29.75 39.08
C THR A 359 57.09 30.86 38.12
N LYS A 360 56.18 31.50 37.40
CA LYS A 360 56.37 32.71 36.60
C LYS A 360 55.77 33.92 37.31
#